data_18ae5db4eeae14d599ded0a3ba207b0d
#
_entry.id   18ae5db4eeae14d599ded0a3ba207b0d
#
_cell.length_a   1.000
_cell.length_b   1.000
_cell.length_c   1.000
_cell.angle_alpha   90.00
_cell.angle_beta   90.00
_cell.angle_gamma   90.00
#
_symmetry.space_group_name_H-M   'P 1'
#
loop_
_entity.id
_entity.type
_entity.pdbx_description
1 polymer ?
#
loop_
_entity_poly.entity_id
_entity_poly.type
_entity_poly.pdbx_seq_one_letter_code
_entity_poly.pdbx_strand_id
1 'polypeptide(L)'
;VNPEELKRLVAQAACDEVLKLPPGQCLGIGTGSTANWFIDLLAPHQGHFAGVVSSSVASTQRLIQQGFYVLDTNQVTDLPVYVDGADEINPQGHMIKGGGGALTREKIIAAMAKRFICICDASKQVAVLGHFPLPLEIIPLAEPYIMRTITALGGEGRLRMVGVTGQPFITDNGGWILDVHGLSITQPVQLEAQINQIPGVVSVGLFAQRKADLLLVGGPTGVVAVAHSQ
;
A
#
# COMPACT_ATOMS: atom_id res chain seq x y z
N VAL A 1 -7.51 19.29 -13.25
CA VAL A 1 -8.28 18.69 -12.16
C VAL A 1 -7.39 18.66 -10.92
N ASN A 2 -7.94 19.04 -9.76
CA ASN A 2 -7.20 19.07 -8.49
C ASN A 2 -6.84 17.63 -8.06
N PRO A 3 -5.60 17.35 -7.61
CA PRO A 3 -5.20 16.02 -7.13
C PRO A 3 -6.13 15.44 -6.05
N GLU A 4 -6.64 16.27 -5.14
CA GLU A 4 -7.59 15.81 -4.11
C GLU A 4 -8.93 15.36 -4.70
N GLU A 5 -9.39 16.03 -5.77
CA GLU A 5 -10.60 15.61 -6.46
C GLU A 5 -10.41 14.27 -7.19
N LEU A 6 -9.24 14.01 -7.78
CA LEU A 6 -8.92 12.73 -8.41
C LEU A 6 -8.91 11.60 -7.38
N LYS A 7 -8.32 11.83 -6.21
CA LYS A 7 -8.35 10.86 -5.10
C LYS A 7 -9.78 10.56 -4.66
N ARG A 8 -10.63 11.59 -4.54
CA ARG A 8 -12.02 11.42 -4.17
C ARG A 8 -12.81 10.62 -5.21
N LEU A 9 -12.57 10.87 -6.50
CA LEU A 9 -13.22 10.13 -7.58
C LEU A 9 -12.89 8.63 -7.57
N VAL A 10 -11.59 8.27 -7.43
CA VAL A 10 -11.21 6.86 -7.39
C VAL A 10 -11.67 6.19 -6.11
N ALA A 11 -11.70 6.91 -5.00
CA ALA A 11 -12.24 6.43 -3.73
C ALA A 11 -13.75 6.13 -3.84
N GLN A 12 -14.51 7.00 -4.50
CA GLN A 12 -15.93 6.76 -4.78
C GLN A 12 -16.12 5.52 -5.67
N ALA A 13 -15.35 5.38 -6.74
CA ALA A 13 -15.42 4.20 -7.61
C ALA A 13 -15.10 2.91 -6.84
N ALA A 14 -14.16 2.95 -5.89
CA ALA A 14 -13.86 1.82 -5.03
C ALA A 14 -15.00 1.52 -4.06
N CYS A 15 -15.67 2.53 -3.50
CA CYS A 15 -16.88 2.34 -2.69
C CYS A 15 -17.98 1.61 -3.50
N ASP A 16 -18.21 2.04 -4.74
CA ASP A 16 -19.18 1.42 -5.62
C ASP A 16 -18.83 -0.06 -5.92
N GLU A 17 -17.54 -0.39 -6.04
CA GLU A 17 -17.08 -1.77 -6.22
C GLU A 17 -17.30 -2.63 -4.97
N VAL A 18 -16.91 -2.17 -3.79
CA VAL A 18 -17.01 -2.97 -2.56
C VAL A 18 -18.45 -3.13 -2.08
N LEU A 19 -19.34 -2.19 -2.40
CA LEU A 19 -20.76 -2.29 -2.08
C LEU A 19 -21.52 -3.32 -2.94
N LYS A 20 -20.90 -3.85 -3.99
CA LYS A 20 -21.42 -5.01 -4.74
C LYS A 20 -21.22 -6.33 -3.99
N LEU A 21 -20.38 -6.37 -2.97
CA LEU A 21 -20.20 -7.55 -2.12
C LEU A 21 -21.51 -7.83 -1.36
N PRO A 22 -21.80 -9.10 -1.06
CA PRO A 22 -22.91 -9.43 -0.15
C PRO A 22 -22.71 -8.75 1.21
N PRO A 23 -23.80 -8.30 1.88
CA PRO A 23 -23.72 -7.78 3.23
C PRO A 23 -23.09 -8.76 4.21
N GLY A 24 -22.42 -8.24 5.24
CA GLY A 24 -21.81 -9.07 6.29
C GLY A 24 -20.43 -9.63 5.96
N GLN A 25 -19.81 -9.19 4.87
CA GLN A 25 -18.42 -9.54 4.55
C GLN A 25 -17.42 -8.64 5.32
N CYS A 26 -16.19 -9.13 5.51
CA CYS A 26 -15.07 -8.31 5.98
C CYS A 26 -14.41 -7.58 4.82
N LEU A 27 -13.82 -6.41 5.12
CA LEU A 27 -13.13 -5.57 4.14
C LEU A 27 -11.74 -5.18 4.66
N GLY A 28 -10.71 -5.28 3.81
CA GLY A 28 -9.36 -4.78 4.08
C GLY A 28 -9.19 -3.35 3.58
N ILE A 29 -8.59 -2.50 4.41
CA ILE A 29 -8.43 -1.07 4.12
C ILE A 29 -6.98 -0.66 4.34
N GLY A 30 -6.44 0.04 3.34
CA GLY A 30 -5.07 0.48 3.28
C GLY A 30 -4.78 1.77 4.02
N THR A 31 -3.66 2.40 3.66
CA THR A 31 -3.11 3.57 4.34
C THR A 31 -2.78 4.68 3.33
N GLY A 32 -2.96 5.93 3.74
CA GLY A 32 -2.57 7.11 2.97
C GLY A 32 -3.76 7.98 2.55
N SER A 33 -3.46 9.09 1.89
CA SER A 33 -4.46 10.12 1.61
C SER A 33 -5.61 9.64 0.72
N THR A 34 -5.35 8.77 -0.25
CA THR A 34 -6.39 8.20 -1.11
C THR A 34 -7.25 7.19 -0.33
N ALA A 35 -6.62 6.36 0.52
CA ALA A 35 -7.33 5.45 1.41
C ALA A 35 -8.20 6.21 2.43
N ASN A 36 -7.75 7.37 2.90
CA ASN A 36 -8.53 8.21 3.79
C ASN A 36 -9.84 8.69 3.13
N TRP A 37 -9.79 9.10 1.86
CA TRP A 37 -11.00 9.44 1.09
C TRP A 37 -11.94 8.25 0.97
N PHE A 38 -11.39 7.06 0.74
CA PHE A 38 -12.18 5.83 0.67
C PHE A 38 -12.89 5.54 2.01
N ILE A 39 -12.19 5.67 3.13
CA ILE A 39 -12.78 5.50 4.48
C ILE A 39 -13.93 6.47 4.70
N ASP A 40 -13.72 7.75 4.41
CA ASP A 40 -14.72 8.80 4.67
C ASP A 40 -15.98 8.61 3.78
N LEU A 41 -15.79 8.28 2.51
CA LEU A 41 -16.90 8.05 1.59
C LEU A 41 -17.66 6.74 1.90
N LEU A 42 -16.98 5.73 2.45
CA LEU A 42 -17.59 4.47 2.83
C LEU A 42 -18.32 4.54 4.18
N ALA A 43 -18.04 5.53 5.01
CA ALA A 43 -18.59 5.65 6.37
C ALA A 43 -20.12 5.56 6.47
N PRO A 44 -20.93 6.14 5.55
CA PRO A 44 -22.38 5.99 5.57
C PRO A 44 -22.86 4.53 5.38
N HIS A 45 -21.99 3.65 4.88
CA HIS A 45 -22.27 2.25 4.56
C HIS A 45 -21.58 1.27 5.52
N GLN A 46 -21.07 1.73 6.65
CA GLN A 46 -20.35 0.90 7.62
C GLN A 46 -21.11 -0.37 8.01
N GLY A 47 -22.43 -0.28 8.19
CA GLY A 47 -23.29 -1.40 8.55
C GLY A 47 -23.43 -2.48 7.46
N HIS A 48 -22.92 -2.25 6.25
CA HIS A 48 -22.88 -3.26 5.18
C HIS A 48 -21.86 -4.36 5.46
N PHE A 49 -20.82 -4.06 6.26
CA PHE A 49 -19.70 -4.96 6.53
C PHE A 49 -19.79 -5.53 7.95
N ALA A 50 -19.38 -6.80 8.13
CA ALA A 50 -19.27 -7.41 9.46
C ALA A 50 -18.15 -6.75 10.28
N GLY A 51 -17.14 -6.25 9.61
CA GLY A 51 -16.01 -5.52 10.18
C GLY A 51 -14.95 -5.23 9.12
N VAL A 52 -13.95 -4.49 9.52
CA VAL A 52 -12.84 -4.11 8.64
C VAL A 52 -11.50 -4.43 9.30
N VAL A 53 -10.49 -4.76 8.50
CA VAL A 53 -9.09 -4.85 8.93
C VAL A 53 -8.30 -3.72 8.31
N SER A 54 -7.32 -3.20 9.04
CA SER A 54 -6.55 -2.02 8.68
C SER A 54 -5.06 -2.30 8.60
N SER A 55 -4.39 -1.66 7.64
CA SER A 55 -2.95 -1.78 7.42
C SER A 55 -2.09 -0.85 8.29
N SER A 56 -2.68 0.01 9.13
CA SER A 56 -1.93 0.94 9.98
C SER A 56 -2.71 1.41 11.20
N VAL A 57 -1.99 1.86 12.23
CA VAL A 57 -2.59 2.51 13.40
C VAL A 57 -3.37 3.76 12.99
N ALA A 58 -2.83 4.57 12.07
CA ALA A 58 -3.48 5.78 11.59
C ALA A 58 -4.82 5.50 10.90
N SER A 59 -4.87 4.50 10.01
CA SER A 59 -6.12 4.08 9.37
C SER A 59 -7.10 3.46 10.36
N THR A 60 -6.62 2.68 11.33
CA THR A 60 -7.45 2.14 12.42
C THR A 60 -8.15 3.25 13.21
N GLN A 61 -7.40 4.28 13.60
CA GLN A 61 -7.98 5.41 14.33
C GLN A 61 -9.05 6.13 13.51
N ARG A 62 -8.80 6.37 12.22
CA ARG A 62 -9.78 6.99 11.32
C ARG A 62 -11.03 6.14 11.15
N LEU A 63 -10.88 4.84 10.97
CA LEU A 63 -12.00 3.91 10.85
C LEU A 63 -12.88 3.90 12.10
N ILE A 64 -12.27 3.87 13.29
CA ILE A 64 -13.00 3.95 14.57
C ILE A 64 -13.75 5.27 14.68
N GLN A 65 -13.12 6.40 14.32
CA GLN A 65 -13.79 7.71 14.31
C GLN A 65 -14.99 7.77 13.37
N GLN A 66 -14.94 7.03 12.25
CA GLN A 66 -16.02 6.91 11.28
C GLN A 66 -17.06 5.83 11.66
N GLY A 67 -16.91 5.19 12.82
CA GLY A 67 -17.87 4.23 13.36
C GLY A 67 -17.74 2.80 12.83
N PHE A 68 -16.67 2.46 12.13
CA PHE A 68 -16.42 1.09 11.70
C PHE A 68 -16.03 0.18 12.87
N TYR A 69 -16.45 -1.07 12.80
CA TYR A 69 -15.96 -2.13 13.68
C TYR A 69 -14.64 -2.68 13.14
N VAL A 70 -13.52 -2.30 13.76
CA VAL A 70 -12.18 -2.73 13.35
C VAL A 70 -11.83 -4.04 14.04
N LEU A 71 -11.52 -5.06 13.23
CA LEU A 71 -11.12 -6.39 13.66
C LEU A 71 -9.60 -6.53 13.68
N ASP A 72 -9.10 -7.39 14.58
CA ASP A 72 -7.75 -7.89 14.48
C ASP A 72 -7.65 -8.85 13.31
N THR A 73 -6.58 -8.75 12.50
CA THR A 73 -6.34 -9.63 11.35
C THR A 73 -6.30 -11.11 11.73
N ASN A 74 -5.88 -11.43 12.97
CA ASN A 74 -5.89 -12.80 13.49
C ASN A 74 -7.30 -13.39 13.68
N GLN A 75 -8.34 -12.56 13.66
CA GLN A 75 -9.75 -12.97 13.78
C GLN A 75 -10.43 -13.15 12.41
N VAL A 76 -9.77 -12.78 11.32
CA VAL A 76 -10.32 -12.79 9.97
C VAL A 76 -9.71 -13.91 9.16
N THR A 77 -10.54 -14.89 8.78
CA THR A 77 -10.13 -16.06 7.97
C THR A 77 -10.48 -15.91 6.49
N ASP A 78 -11.45 -15.09 6.17
CA ASP A 78 -11.89 -14.82 4.79
C ASP A 78 -11.95 -13.31 4.56
N LEU A 79 -11.12 -12.83 3.65
CA LEU A 79 -11.04 -11.43 3.27
C LEU A 79 -11.29 -11.31 1.76
N PRO A 80 -12.54 -10.98 1.37
CA PRO A 80 -12.88 -10.91 -0.06
C PRO A 80 -12.10 -9.85 -0.82
N VAL A 81 -11.96 -8.65 -0.24
CA VAL A 81 -11.39 -7.48 -0.92
C VAL A 81 -10.50 -6.68 0.03
N TYR A 82 -9.40 -6.19 -0.51
CA TYR A 82 -8.54 -5.17 0.06
C TYR A 82 -8.48 -3.96 -0.87
N VAL A 83 -8.63 -2.76 -0.33
CA VAL A 83 -8.55 -1.49 -1.08
C VAL A 83 -7.42 -0.65 -0.53
N ASP A 84 -6.48 -0.25 -1.39
CA ASP A 84 -5.34 0.59 -1.00
C ASP A 84 -4.80 1.42 -2.17
N GLY A 85 -3.98 2.42 -1.86
CA GLY A 85 -3.27 3.22 -2.84
C GLY A 85 -1.92 2.62 -3.27
N ALA A 86 -1.24 3.32 -4.17
CA ALA A 86 0.14 3.04 -4.56
C ALA A 86 0.93 4.33 -4.74
N ASP A 87 2.25 4.26 -4.51
CA ASP A 87 3.18 5.36 -4.79
C ASP A 87 3.59 5.37 -6.27
N GLU A 88 3.76 4.19 -6.87
CA GLU A 88 3.90 3.96 -8.31
C GLU A 88 3.20 2.68 -8.71
N ILE A 89 2.71 2.62 -9.96
CA ILE A 89 2.18 1.41 -10.59
C ILE A 89 2.55 1.38 -12.07
N ASN A 90 2.98 0.21 -12.56
CA ASN A 90 3.30 0.00 -13.96
C ASN A 90 2.14 -0.65 -14.73
N PRO A 91 2.21 -0.76 -16.09
CA PRO A 91 1.13 -1.34 -16.89
C PRO A 91 0.80 -2.81 -16.56
N GLN A 92 1.72 -3.55 -15.95
CA GLN A 92 1.52 -4.95 -15.52
C GLN A 92 0.83 -5.06 -14.16
N GLY A 93 0.56 -3.94 -13.48
CA GLY A 93 -0.05 -3.90 -12.14
C GLY A 93 0.95 -4.09 -10.99
N HIS A 94 2.25 -4.12 -11.27
CA HIS A 94 3.28 -4.11 -10.23
C HIS A 94 3.38 -2.72 -9.59
N MET A 95 3.57 -2.67 -8.29
CA MET A 95 3.53 -1.41 -7.54
C MET A 95 4.76 -1.19 -6.67
N ILE A 96 5.06 0.09 -6.42
CA ILE A 96 5.81 0.53 -5.23
C ILE A 96 4.79 1.10 -4.25
N LYS A 97 4.88 0.65 -2.99
CA LYS A 97 4.07 1.10 -1.86
C LYS A 97 4.97 1.34 -0.63
N GLY A 98 4.44 2.00 0.36
CA GLY A 98 5.16 2.25 1.61
C GLY A 98 5.66 3.68 1.79
N GLY A 99 5.22 4.62 0.97
CA GLY A 99 5.47 6.07 1.21
C GLY A 99 5.00 6.53 2.60
N GLY A 100 3.92 5.94 3.12
CA GLY A 100 3.44 6.15 4.50
C GLY A 100 4.10 5.27 5.57
N GLY A 101 5.03 4.39 5.22
CA GLY A 101 5.72 3.50 6.14
C GLY A 101 4.93 2.28 6.63
N ALA A 102 3.78 1.98 6.03
CA ALA A 102 2.89 0.88 6.44
C ALA A 102 3.03 -0.39 5.57
N LEU A 103 4.05 -0.45 4.71
CA LEU A 103 4.20 -1.45 3.65
C LEU A 103 4.08 -2.90 4.14
N THR A 104 4.59 -3.23 5.32
CA THR A 104 4.57 -4.60 5.83
C THR A 104 3.16 -5.06 6.14
N ARG A 105 2.39 -4.26 6.87
CA ARG A 105 0.98 -4.57 7.16
C ARG A 105 0.10 -4.51 5.91
N GLU A 106 0.37 -3.56 5.00
CA GLU A 106 -0.28 -3.50 3.69
C GLU A 106 -0.06 -4.81 2.91
N LYS A 107 1.18 -5.32 2.88
CA LYS A 107 1.54 -6.56 2.18
C LYS A 107 0.85 -7.78 2.80
N ILE A 108 0.76 -7.86 4.13
CA ILE A 108 0.06 -8.92 4.84
C ILE A 108 -1.42 -8.94 4.43
N ILE A 109 -2.10 -7.79 4.48
CA ILE A 109 -3.53 -7.72 4.16
C ILE A 109 -3.78 -7.97 2.67
N ALA A 110 -2.91 -7.47 1.79
CA ALA A 110 -2.98 -7.77 0.36
C ALA A 110 -2.87 -9.27 0.07
N ALA A 111 -1.98 -9.98 0.80
CA ALA A 111 -1.81 -11.43 0.68
C ALA A 111 -3.01 -12.21 1.22
N MET A 112 -3.69 -11.72 2.26
CA MET A 112 -4.91 -12.32 2.80
C MET A 112 -6.11 -12.16 1.86
N ALA A 113 -6.16 -11.07 1.09
CA ALA A 113 -7.31 -10.72 0.28
C ALA A 113 -7.40 -11.55 -1.00
N LYS A 114 -8.62 -12.01 -1.33
CA LYS A 114 -8.89 -12.68 -2.61
C LYS A 114 -8.75 -11.71 -3.79
N ARG A 115 -9.14 -10.46 -3.59
CA ARG A 115 -9.07 -9.39 -4.60
C ARG A 115 -8.43 -8.15 -4.02
N PHE A 116 -7.44 -7.60 -4.69
CA PHE A 116 -6.79 -6.35 -4.33
C PHE A 116 -7.18 -5.26 -5.35
N ILE A 117 -7.87 -4.23 -4.89
CA ILE A 117 -8.23 -3.05 -5.67
C ILE A 117 -7.25 -1.94 -5.32
N CYS A 118 -6.43 -1.54 -6.29
CA CYS A 118 -5.57 -0.36 -6.18
C CYS A 118 -6.31 0.89 -6.66
N ILE A 119 -6.25 1.95 -5.86
CA ILE A 119 -6.85 3.26 -6.17
C ILE A 119 -5.76 4.32 -6.23
N CYS A 120 -5.60 4.98 -7.37
CA CYS A 120 -4.61 6.04 -7.52
C CYS A 120 -5.02 7.07 -8.59
N ASP A 121 -4.37 8.21 -8.58
CA ASP A 121 -4.45 9.16 -9.69
C ASP A 121 -3.43 8.83 -10.79
N ALA A 122 -3.63 9.39 -11.98
CA ALA A 122 -2.81 9.11 -13.17
C ALA A 122 -1.32 9.45 -12.99
N SER A 123 -0.96 10.32 -12.03
CA SER A 123 0.45 10.67 -11.78
C SER A 123 1.27 9.52 -11.18
N LYS A 124 0.57 8.49 -10.66
CA LYS A 124 1.21 7.29 -10.08
C LYS A 124 1.55 6.23 -11.13
N GLN A 125 1.06 6.37 -12.36
CA GLN A 125 1.36 5.46 -13.44
C GLN A 125 2.73 5.76 -14.05
N VAL A 126 3.59 4.76 -14.09
CA VAL A 126 4.94 4.83 -14.65
C VAL A 126 5.20 3.66 -15.59
N ALA A 127 6.03 3.86 -16.61
CA ALA A 127 6.43 2.77 -17.49
C ALA A 127 7.39 1.78 -16.80
N VAL A 128 8.30 2.29 -15.98
CA VAL A 128 9.29 1.53 -15.19
C VAL A 128 9.27 2.04 -13.76
N LEU A 129 9.18 1.11 -12.80
CA LEU A 129 9.19 1.42 -11.36
C LEU A 129 10.58 1.90 -10.90
N GLY A 130 10.60 2.71 -9.84
CA GLY A 130 11.83 3.17 -9.19
C GLY A 130 12.09 4.66 -9.28
N HIS A 131 11.19 5.43 -9.89
CA HIS A 131 11.22 6.89 -9.81
C HIS A 131 10.89 7.35 -8.38
N PHE A 132 9.87 6.77 -7.77
CA PHE A 132 9.64 6.87 -6.34
C PHE A 132 10.65 5.98 -5.60
N PRO A 133 11.28 6.46 -4.50
CA PRO A 133 12.21 5.64 -3.71
C PRO A 133 11.52 4.38 -3.20
N LEU A 134 12.19 3.23 -3.33
CA LEU A 134 11.67 1.95 -2.87
C LEU A 134 11.82 1.82 -1.35
N PRO A 135 10.71 1.78 -0.57
CA PRO A 135 10.80 1.61 0.88
C PRO A 135 11.08 0.16 1.26
N LEU A 136 11.97 -0.03 2.24
CA LEU A 136 12.19 -1.28 2.94
C LEU A 136 11.89 -1.08 4.43
N GLU A 137 11.08 -1.94 5.04
CA GLU A 137 11.06 -2.05 6.49
C GLU A 137 12.19 -2.96 6.94
N ILE A 138 12.99 -2.51 7.91
CA ILE A 138 14.18 -3.20 8.37
C ILE A 138 14.23 -3.33 9.89
N ILE A 139 14.91 -4.35 10.38
CA ILE A 139 15.34 -4.43 11.76
C ILE A 139 16.50 -3.42 11.97
N PRO A 140 16.43 -2.51 12.96
CA PRO A 140 17.42 -1.45 13.14
C PRO A 140 18.87 -1.96 13.23
N LEU A 141 19.09 -3.08 13.89
CA LEU A 141 20.41 -3.74 14.03
C LEU A 141 21.06 -4.04 12.66
N ALA A 142 20.26 -4.31 11.63
CA ALA A 142 20.75 -4.73 10.33
C ALA A 142 21.02 -3.56 9.36
N GLU A 143 20.71 -2.33 9.74
CA GLU A 143 20.80 -1.15 8.86
C GLU A 143 22.15 -1.06 8.12
N PRO A 144 23.34 -1.10 8.76
CA PRO A 144 24.60 -0.95 8.04
C PRO A 144 24.87 -2.10 7.05
N TYR A 145 24.43 -3.31 7.36
CA TYR A 145 24.56 -4.46 6.47
C TYR A 145 23.65 -4.33 5.24
N ILE A 146 22.38 -3.97 5.47
CA ILE A 146 21.41 -3.80 4.39
C ILE A 146 21.84 -2.66 3.46
N MET A 147 22.33 -1.53 4.01
CA MET A 147 22.86 -0.41 3.23
C MET A 147 23.94 -0.87 2.23
N ARG A 148 24.92 -1.64 2.69
CA ARG A 148 25.98 -2.16 1.82
C ARG A 148 25.45 -3.11 0.76
N THR A 149 24.51 -3.96 1.13
CA THR A 149 23.89 -4.93 0.20
C THR A 149 23.08 -4.22 -0.89
N ILE A 150 22.31 -3.20 -0.52
CA ILE A 150 21.54 -2.37 -1.46
C ILE A 150 22.46 -1.59 -2.40
N THR A 151 23.58 -1.07 -1.89
CA THR A 151 24.60 -0.39 -2.73
C THR A 151 25.18 -1.37 -3.77
N ALA A 152 25.44 -2.61 -3.39
CA ALA A 152 25.91 -3.65 -4.31
C ALA A 152 24.86 -4.02 -5.39
N LEU A 153 23.57 -3.81 -5.12
CA LEU A 153 22.47 -3.97 -6.09
C LEU A 153 22.26 -2.73 -6.97
N GLY A 154 23.09 -1.69 -6.80
CA GLY A 154 23.03 -0.44 -7.59
C GLY A 154 22.07 0.62 -7.04
N GLY A 155 21.52 0.42 -5.85
CA GLY A 155 20.66 1.40 -5.18
C GLY A 155 21.42 2.28 -4.18
N GLU A 156 20.84 3.41 -3.81
CA GLU A 156 21.30 4.30 -2.75
C GLU A 156 20.28 4.29 -1.61
N GLY A 157 20.59 3.60 -0.50
CA GLY A 157 19.74 3.57 0.68
C GLY A 157 19.87 4.85 1.50
N ARG A 158 18.74 5.38 1.97
CA ARG A 158 18.66 6.50 2.91
C ARG A 158 17.70 6.17 4.02
N LEU A 159 18.17 6.25 5.26
CA LEU A 159 17.30 6.05 6.42
C LEU A 159 16.23 7.15 6.48
N ARG A 160 14.95 6.76 6.58
CA ARG A 160 13.85 7.72 6.70
C ARG A 160 13.87 8.36 8.08
N MET A 161 13.86 9.68 8.11
CA MET A 161 13.90 10.47 9.35
C MET A 161 12.58 11.20 9.57
N VAL A 162 12.25 11.49 10.84
CA VAL A 162 11.08 12.27 11.21
C VAL A 162 11.42 13.74 11.22
N GLY A 163 10.89 14.50 10.26
CA GLY A 163 11.05 15.96 10.16
C GLY A 163 12.50 16.40 10.30
N VAL A 164 12.74 17.47 11.08
CA VAL A 164 14.09 18.01 11.33
C VAL A 164 14.72 17.49 12.63
N THR A 165 14.08 16.55 13.32
CA THR A 165 14.50 16.09 14.66
C THR A 165 15.73 15.18 14.64
N GLY A 166 16.10 14.65 13.46
CA GLY A 166 17.20 13.71 13.32
C GLY A 166 16.90 12.32 13.93
N GLN A 167 15.65 12.01 14.24
CA GLN A 167 15.24 10.69 14.72
C GLN A 167 14.76 9.81 13.58
N PRO A 168 15.10 8.51 13.57
CA PRO A 168 14.56 7.57 12.59
C PRO A 168 13.05 7.49 12.67
N PHE A 169 12.39 7.34 11.50
CA PHE A 169 10.98 6.98 11.44
C PHE A 169 10.80 5.56 12.00
N ILE A 170 9.89 5.40 12.95
CA ILE A 170 9.55 4.12 13.56
C ILE A 170 8.22 3.64 12.97
N THR A 171 8.21 2.44 12.41
CA THR A 171 6.98 1.82 11.88
C THR A 171 6.04 1.38 13.00
N ASP A 172 4.79 1.06 12.64
CA ASP A 172 3.81 0.46 13.58
C ASP A 172 4.28 -0.90 14.16
N ASN A 173 5.31 -1.51 13.56
CA ASN A 173 5.92 -2.77 14.00
C ASN A 173 7.22 -2.56 14.79
N GLY A 174 7.65 -1.32 15.01
CA GLY A 174 8.89 -0.99 15.70
C GLY A 174 10.15 -1.08 14.82
N GLY A 175 10.00 -1.28 13.51
CA GLY A 175 11.10 -1.26 12.55
C GLY A 175 11.46 0.15 12.07
N TRP A 176 12.54 0.24 11.29
CA TRP A 176 12.93 1.44 10.56
C TRP A 176 12.58 1.32 9.08
N ILE A 177 12.53 2.46 8.39
CA ILE A 177 12.37 2.50 6.94
C ILE A 177 13.68 2.95 6.28
N LEU A 178 14.14 2.14 5.33
CA LEU A 178 15.21 2.49 4.41
C LEU A 178 14.58 2.80 3.05
N ASP A 179 14.70 4.04 2.59
CA ASP A 179 14.26 4.45 1.26
C ASP A 179 15.40 4.27 0.26
N VAL A 180 15.19 3.44 -0.75
CA VAL A 180 16.19 3.11 -1.77
C VAL A 180 15.96 3.94 -3.03
N HIS A 181 16.92 4.79 -3.36
CA HIS A 181 16.92 5.66 -4.53
C HIS A 181 17.74 5.05 -5.68
N GLY A 182 17.53 5.58 -6.88
CA GLY A 182 18.38 5.31 -8.05
C GLY A 182 18.15 3.97 -8.74
N LEU A 183 17.13 3.21 -8.35
CA LEU A 183 16.79 1.96 -9.02
C LEU A 183 15.95 2.20 -10.27
N SER A 184 16.24 1.44 -11.34
CA SER A 184 15.38 1.27 -12.51
C SER A 184 14.89 -0.17 -12.51
N ILE A 185 13.66 -0.38 -12.04
CA ILE A 185 13.15 -1.71 -11.70
C ILE A 185 12.42 -2.31 -12.90
N THR A 186 13.17 -3.03 -13.74
CA THR A 186 12.67 -3.69 -14.94
C THR A 186 12.19 -5.12 -14.70
N GLN A 187 12.63 -5.73 -13.59
CA GLN A 187 12.24 -7.08 -13.17
C GLN A 187 11.71 -7.07 -11.71
N PRO A 188 10.54 -6.48 -11.48
CA PRO A 188 10.06 -6.21 -10.12
C PRO A 188 9.81 -7.49 -9.30
N VAL A 189 9.31 -8.57 -9.89
CA VAL A 189 9.08 -9.86 -9.21
C VAL A 189 10.39 -10.46 -8.69
N GLN A 190 11.43 -10.44 -9.53
CA GLN A 190 12.74 -10.97 -9.16
C GLN A 190 13.40 -10.11 -8.08
N LEU A 191 13.35 -8.78 -8.21
CA LEU A 191 13.94 -7.87 -7.25
C LEU A 191 13.22 -7.95 -5.89
N GLU A 192 11.89 -8.07 -5.88
CA GLU A 192 11.11 -8.27 -4.66
C GLU A 192 11.58 -9.53 -3.91
N ALA A 193 11.69 -10.66 -4.61
CA ALA A 193 12.17 -11.90 -4.03
C ALA A 193 13.60 -11.77 -3.50
N GLN A 194 14.50 -11.14 -4.26
CA GLN A 194 15.90 -10.97 -3.89
C GLN A 194 16.07 -10.10 -2.63
N ILE A 195 15.37 -8.97 -2.55
CA ILE A 195 15.48 -8.07 -1.40
C ILE A 195 14.85 -8.70 -0.15
N ASN A 196 13.73 -9.41 -0.28
CA ASN A 196 13.11 -10.10 0.85
C ASN A 196 13.99 -11.19 1.48
N GLN A 197 15.01 -11.70 0.78
CA GLN A 197 15.96 -12.68 1.31
C GLN A 197 17.13 -12.07 2.09
N ILE A 198 17.28 -10.73 2.08
CA ILE A 198 18.36 -10.06 2.81
C ILE A 198 18.08 -10.15 4.31
N PRO A 199 18.99 -10.74 5.13
CA PRO A 199 18.80 -10.75 6.58
C PRO A 199 18.59 -9.36 7.16
N GLY A 200 17.53 -9.21 7.97
CA GLY A 200 17.14 -7.94 8.57
C GLY A 200 16.13 -7.13 7.76
N VAL A 201 15.86 -7.46 6.51
CA VAL A 201 14.71 -6.91 5.77
C VAL A 201 13.45 -7.60 6.27
N VAL A 202 12.53 -6.83 6.82
CA VAL A 202 11.21 -7.32 7.25
C VAL A 202 10.28 -7.44 6.04
N SER A 203 10.26 -6.41 5.19
CA SER A 203 9.44 -6.38 3.97
C SER A 203 9.99 -5.33 3.01
N VAL A 204 9.80 -5.56 1.72
CA VAL A 204 10.13 -4.61 0.64
C VAL A 204 8.86 -4.01 0.06
N GLY A 205 8.90 -2.72 -0.27
CA GLY A 205 7.78 -1.97 -0.84
C GLY A 205 7.47 -2.28 -2.31
N LEU A 206 8.04 -3.34 -2.89
CA LEU A 206 7.61 -3.90 -4.17
C LEU A 206 6.45 -4.84 -3.95
N PHE A 207 5.34 -4.58 -4.64
CA PHE A 207 4.14 -5.43 -4.70
C PHE A 207 4.00 -5.96 -6.12
N ALA A 208 4.81 -6.96 -6.45
CA ALA A 208 4.91 -7.54 -7.78
C ALA A 208 4.51 -9.03 -7.78
N GLN A 209 4.87 -9.79 -6.75
CA GLN A 209 4.36 -11.15 -6.55
C GLN A 209 2.86 -11.14 -6.24
N ARG A 210 2.42 -10.21 -5.38
CA ARG A 210 1.00 -9.92 -5.15
C ARG A 210 0.71 -8.52 -5.67
N LYS A 211 0.32 -8.43 -6.91
CA LYS A 211 -0.06 -7.18 -7.60
C LYS A 211 -1.54 -6.86 -7.41
N ALA A 212 -2.00 -5.71 -7.89
CA ALA A 212 -3.41 -5.38 -7.92
C ALA A 212 -4.17 -6.26 -8.92
N ASP A 213 -5.36 -6.73 -8.55
CA ASP A 213 -6.30 -7.41 -9.46
C ASP A 213 -7.10 -6.40 -10.27
N LEU A 214 -7.44 -5.28 -9.65
CA LEU A 214 -8.15 -4.16 -10.28
C LEU A 214 -7.43 -2.86 -9.93
N LEU A 215 -7.13 -2.07 -10.93
CA LEU A 215 -6.62 -0.71 -10.79
C LEU A 215 -7.72 0.27 -11.18
N LEU A 216 -8.05 1.20 -10.30
CA LEU A 216 -8.92 2.34 -10.56
C LEU A 216 -8.06 3.60 -10.62
N VAL A 217 -7.96 4.20 -11.80
CA VAL A 217 -7.13 5.39 -12.05
C VAL A 217 -7.99 6.62 -12.26
N GLY A 218 -7.80 7.63 -11.44
CA GLY A 218 -8.42 8.94 -11.61
C GLY A 218 -7.65 9.80 -12.60
N GLY A 219 -8.33 10.26 -13.65
CA GLY A 219 -7.78 11.14 -14.66
C GLY A 219 -8.73 12.30 -15.00
N PRO A 220 -8.32 13.20 -15.92
CA PRO A 220 -9.12 14.37 -16.30
C PRO A 220 -10.50 14.03 -16.88
N THR A 221 -10.66 12.84 -17.45
CA THR A 221 -11.89 12.35 -18.07
C THR A 221 -12.72 11.45 -17.18
N GLY A 222 -12.33 11.27 -15.92
CA GLY A 222 -13.01 10.40 -14.95
C GLY A 222 -12.12 9.24 -14.46
N VAL A 223 -12.75 8.16 -14.02
CA VAL A 223 -12.06 6.96 -13.51
C VAL A 223 -11.98 5.91 -14.61
N VAL A 224 -10.78 5.40 -14.83
CA VAL A 224 -10.52 4.25 -15.72
C VAL A 224 -10.26 3.02 -14.86
N ALA A 225 -10.91 1.91 -15.17
CA ALA A 225 -10.71 0.61 -14.51
C ALA A 225 -9.87 -0.30 -15.40
N VAL A 226 -8.79 -0.87 -14.84
CA VAL A 226 -7.91 -1.82 -15.53
C VAL A 226 -7.82 -3.09 -14.68
N ALA A 227 -8.25 -4.21 -15.27
CA ALA A 227 -8.13 -5.52 -14.63
C ALA A 227 -6.78 -6.17 -14.98
N HIS A 228 -6.16 -6.82 -13.99
CA HIS A 228 -4.94 -7.59 -14.15
C HIS A 228 -5.18 -9.05 -13.75
N SER A 229 -4.71 -9.99 -14.56
CA SER A 229 -4.64 -11.42 -14.17
C SER A 229 -3.44 -11.66 -13.25
N GLN A 230 -3.60 -12.49 -12.24
CA GLN A 230 -2.52 -12.91 -11.32
C GLN A 230 -1.58 -13.88 -12.01
#